data_8fb52ccd3fb5e0988df8ccb5156d71c9
#
_entry.id   8fb52ccd3fb5e0988df8ccb5156d71c9
#
_cell.length_a   1.000
_cell.length_b   1.000
_cell.length_c   1.000
_cell.angle_alpha   90.00
_cell.angle_beta   90.00
_cell.angle_gamma   90.00
#
_symmetry.space_group_name_H-M   'P 1'
#
loop_
_entity.id
_entity.type
_entity.pdbx_description
1 polymer ?
#
loop_
_entity_poly.entity_id
_entity_poly.type
_entity_poly.pdbx_seq_one_letter_code
_entity_poly.pdbx_strand_id
1 'polypeptide(L)'
;ETKTAMLHDLGVDCVIRKHFDHAFASIPAEEFLSYLKGALPALKSIYVGENFRFGQKRAGDVATLVESGCAMDLGVFSAERIKHNGEPISSTRIRKELEAGEIEAVNDLLGYNYTARGKIVGGARLGRTIGFPTLNLQWQPECLPRYGVYLVSFRETGSEVWQVGVANYGVKPTVAKADQVPALEVHALDTTCLLYTSDAADDEERV
;
A
#
# COMPACT_ATOMS: atom_id res chain seq x y z
N GLU A 1 -6.30 4.04 2.24
CA GLU A 1 -7.44 3.58 1.41
C GLU A 1 -7.11 2.26 0.69
N THR A 2 -6.00 2.15 -0.02
CA THR A 2 -5.60 0.93 -0.76
C THR A 2 -5.51 -0.31 0.14
N LYS A 3 -4.83 -0.21 1.29
CA LYS A 3 -4.70 -1.33 2.24
C LYS A 3 -6.06 -1.82 2.76
N THR A 4 -7.00 -0.92 3.03
CA THR A 4 -8.34 -1.27 3.50
C THR A 4 -9.12 -2.01 2.42
N ALA A 5 -9.06 -1.53 1.17
CA ALA A 5 -9.69 -2.20 0.03
C ALA A 5 -9.15 -3.62 -0.16
N MET A 6 -7.82 -3.78 -0.15
CA MET A 6 -7.19 -5.11 -0.28
C MET A 6 -7.59 -6.07 0.85
N LEU A 7 -7.76 -5.59 2.08
CA LEU A 7 -8.22 -6.42 3.19
C LEU A 7 -9.66 -6.89 2.98
N HIS A 8 -10.54 -6.02 2.47
CA HIS A 8 -11.90 -6.42 2.11
C HIS A 8 -11.94 -7.43 0.95
N ASP A 9 -11.09 -7.25 -0.07
CA ASP A 9 -10.95 -8.21 -1.19
C ASP A 9 -10.49 -9.60 -0.70
N LEU A 10 -9.75 -9.66 0.42
CA LEU A 10 -9.33 -10.89 1.09
C LEU A 10 -10.39 -11.45 2.07
N GLY A 11 -11.60 -10.87 2.12
CA GLY A 11 -12.70 -11.36 2.94
C GLY A 11 -12.73 -10.81 4.38
N VAL A 12 -12.02 -9.72 4.66
CA VAL A 12 -12.11 -9.03 5.95
C VAL A 12 -13.36 -8.17 5.99
N ASP A 13 -14.31 -8.49 6.88
CA ASP A 13 -15.59 -7.79 6.99
C ASP A 13 -15.47 -6.37 7.55
N CYS A 14 -14.53 -6.14 8.48
CA CYS A 14 -14.37 -4.85 9.14
C CYS A 14 -12.91 -4.52 9.40
N VAL A 15 -12.50 -3.31 9.02
CA VAL A 15 -11.14 -2.79 9.27
C VAL A 15 -11.20 -1.64 10.27
N ILE A 16 -10.68 -1.87 11.47
CA ILE A 16 -10.61 -0.87 12.52
C ILE A 16 -9.27 -0.14 12.44
N ARG A 17 -9.32 1.17 12.21
CA ARG A 17 -8.14 2.04 12.22
C ARG A 17 -8.07 2.81 13.52
N LYS A 18 -7.08 2.52 14.34
CA LYS A 18 -6.80 3.27 15.58
C LYS A 18 -5.65 4.24 15.33
N HIS A 19 -5.85 5.48 15.71
CA HIS A 19 -4.76 6.44 15.73
C HIS A 19 -3.74 6.02 16.79
N PHE A 20 -2.47 5.94 16.38
CA PHE A 20 -1.38 5.55 17.28
C PHE A 20 -0.83 6.81 17.98
N ASP A 21 -1.49 7.20 19.06
CA ASP A 21 -1.12 8.32 19.91
C ASP A 21 -0.32 7.87 21.13
N HIS A 22 0.14 8.84 21.91
CA HIS A 22 0.92 8.57 23.12
C HIS A 22 0.12 7.75 24.15
N ALA A 23 -1.18 7.99 24.27
CA ALA A 23 -2.03 7.25 25.21
C ALA A 23 -2.11 5.77 24.82
N PHE A 24 -2.35 5.47 23.53
CA PHE A 24 -2.37 4.09 23.05
C PHE A 24 -0.98 3.43 23.13
N ALA A 25 0.08 4.16 22.81
CA ALA A 25 1.47 3.65 22.89
C ALA A 25 1.93 3.37 24.31
N SER A 26 1.28 3.96 25.33
CA SER A 26 1.62 3.82 26.75
C SER A 26 0.88 2.69 27.44
N ILE A 27 -0.03 1.99 26.76
CA ILE A 27 -0.77 0.84 27.34
C ILE A 27 0.23 -0.26 27.70
N PRO A 28 0.31 -0.69 28.97
CA PRO A 28 1.14 -1.82 29.38
C PRO A 28 0.75 -3.10 28.62
N ALA A 29 1.69 -4.04 28.46
CA ALA A 29 1.40 -5.29 27.76
C ALA A 29 0.30 -6.10 28.47
N GLU A 30 0.33 -6.10 29.78
CA GLU A 30 -0.65 -6.82 30.65
C GLU A 30 -2.07 -6.25 30.52
N GLU A 31 -2.21 -4.97 30.21
CA GLU A 31 -3.49 -4.27 30.09
C GLU A 31 -4.04 -4.26 28.65
N PHE A 32 -3.19 -4.57 27.66
CA PHE A 32 -3.53 -4.44 26.25
C PHE A 32 -4.76 -5.28 25.85
N LEU A 33 -4.83 -6.51 26.33
CA LEU A 33 -5.94 -7.40 26.00
C LEU A 33 -7.25 -6.97 26.68
N SER A 34 -7.17 -6.47 27.91
CA SER A 34 -8.31 -5.87 28.63
C SER A 34 -8.83 -4.63 27.89
N TYR A 35 -7.91 -3.79 27.40
CA TYR A 35 -8.25 -2.64 26.57
C TYR A 35 -9.00 -3.07 25.30
N LEU A 36 -8.50 -4.09 24.59
CA LEU A 36 -9.15 -4.61 23.37
C LEU A 36 -10.54 -5.19 23.68
N LYS A 37 -10.68 -5.97 24.74
CA LYS A 37 -11.94 -6.57 25.14
C LYS A 37 -12.97 -5.51 25.57
N GLY A 38 -12.51 -4.41 26.20
CA GLY A 38 -13.36 -3.26 26.54
C GLY A 38 -13.90 -2.56 25.30
N ALA A 39 -13.07 -2.40 24.26
CA ALA A 39 -13.48 -1.81 22.98
C ALA A 39 -14.31 -2.78 22.10
N LEU A 40 -14.07 -4.08 22.24
CA LEU A 40 -14.68 -5.17 21.46
C LEU A 40 -15.21 -6.25 22.38
N PRO A 41 -16.34 -6.04 23.06
CA PRO A 41 -16.86 -7.00 24.06
C PRO A 41 -17.15 -8.40 23.50
N ALA A 42 -17.50 -8.50 22.21
CA ALA A 42 -17.75 -9.76 21.51
C ALA A 42 -16.47 -10.47 21.01
N LEU A 43 -15.28 -9.95 21.31
CA LEU A 43 -14.01 -10.56 20.91
C LEU A 43 -13.89 -11.98 21.49
N LYS A 44 -13.65 -12.97 20.63
CA LYS A 44 -13.50 -14.39 21.00
C LYS A 44 -12.11 -14.93 20.70
N SER A 45 -11.47 -14.41 19.65
CA SER A 45 -10.18 -14.93 19.21
C SER A 45 -9.31 -13.82 18.63
N ILE A 46 -7.99 -14.00 18.76
CA ILE A 46 -6.98 -13.11 18.21
C ILE A 46 -6.00 -13.94 17.39
N TYR A 47 -5.70 -13.48 16.17
CA TYR A 47 -4.72 -14.09 15.28
C TYR A 47 -3.58 -13.10 15.06
N VAL A 48 -2.35 -13.53 15.30
CA VAL A 48 -1.14 -12.71 15.17
C VAL A 48 -0.03 -13.48 14.47
N GLY A 49 0.96 -12.78 13.94
CA GLY A 49 2.19 -13.43 13.48
C GLY A 49 3.09 -13.84 14.66
N GLU A 50 3.92 -14.86 14.50
CA GLU A 50 4.83 -15.39 15.53
C GLU A 50 5.76 -14.33 16.17
N ASN A 51 6.05 -13.24 15.43
CA ASN A 51 6.91 -12.15 15.88
C ASN A 51 6.13 -10.92 16.35
N PHE A 52 4.84 -11.08 16.65
CA PHE A 52 4.01 -9.98 17.12
C PHE A 52 4.55 -9.42 18.43
N ARG A 53 4.63 -8.10 18.51
CA ARG A 53 5.02 -7.35 19.71
C ARG A 53 4.03 -6.24 19.96
N PHE A 54 3.62 -6.06 21.20
CA PHE A 54 2.59 -5.10 21.59
C PHE A 54 2.88 -4.47 22.96
N GLY A 55 2.02 -3.53 23.34
CA GLY A 55 2.13 -2.80 24.60
C GLY A 55 3.27 -1.79 24.62
N GLN A 56 3.39 -1.08 25.73
CA GLN A 56 4.41 -0.06 25.94
C GLN A 56 5.80 -0.61 25.68
N LYS A 57 6.60 0.12 24.90
CA LYS A 57 7.97 -0.26 24.49
C LYS A 57 8.07 -1.66 23.86
N ARG A 58 6.98 -2.19 23.32
CA ARG A 58 6.90 -3.53 22.72
C ARG A 58 7.25 -4.66 23.71
N ALA A 59 6.90 -4.48 24.98
CA ALA A 59 7.25 -5.42 26.04
C ALA A 59 6.51 -6.76 25.91
N GLY A 60 5.27 -6.75 25.40
CA GLY A 60 4.47 -7.95 25.18
C GLY A 60 4.89 -8.73 23.93
N ASP A 61 4.75 -10.04 24.00
CA ASP A 61 4.95 -10.98 22.89
C ASP A 61 3.80 -11.98 22.80
N VAL A 62 3.93 -12.96 21.91
CA VAL A 62 2.87 -13.98 21.72
C VAL A 62 2.64 -14.81 22.99
N ALA A 63 3.68 -15.13 23.76
CA ALA A 63 3.54 -15.88 25.00
C ALA A 63 2.72 -15.07 26.03
N THR A 64 3.05 -13.79 26.22
CA THR A 64 2.29 -12.87 27.08
C THR A 64 0.83 -12.75 26.60
N LEU A 65 0.60 -12.72 25.27
CA LEU A 65 -0.75 -12.62 24.73
C LEU A 65 -1.57 -13.90 24.98
N VAL A 66 -0.94 -15.07 24.86
CA VAL A 66 -1.57 -16.38 25.15
C VAL A 66 -1.95 -16.48 26.63
N GLU A 67 -1.04 -16.12 27.53
CA GLU A 67 -1.28 -16.13 28.97
C GLU A 67 -2.45 -15.22 29.35
N SER A 68 -2.43 -13.97 28.87
CA SER A 68 -3.52 -13.01 29.11
C SER A 68 -4.84 -13.47 28.47
N GLY A 69 -4.78 -14.09 27.30
CA GLY A 69 -5.94 -14.64 26.59
C GLY A 69 -6.61 -15.78 27.36
N CYS A 70 -5.81 -16.71 27.88
CA CYS A 70 -6.33 -17.81 28.70
C CYS A 70 -7.08 -17.29 29.95
N ALA A 71 -6.55 -16.25 30.61
CA ALA A 71 -7.19 -15.65 31.78
C ALA A 71 -8.53 -14.95 31.45
N MET A 72 -8.77 -14.61 30.19
CA MET A 72 -9.96 -13.87 29.71
C MET A 72 -10.91 -14.71 28.85
N ASP A 73 -10.70 -16.01 28.74
CA ASP A 73 -11.43 -16.93 27.86
C ASP A 73 -11.41 -16.48 26.39
N LEU A 74 -10.21 -16.10 25.92
CA LEU A 74 -9.95 -15.70 24.54
C LEU A 74 -9.01 -16.68 23.85
N GLY A 75 -9.38 -17.15 22.66
CA GLY A 75 -8.47 -17.90 21.80
C GLY A 75 -7.36 -17.02 21.27
N VAL A 76 -6.11 -17.44 21.41
CA VAL A 76 -4.95 -16.75 20.79
C VAL A 76 -4.24 -17.71 19.86
N PHE A 77 -4.09 -17.31 18.61
CA PHE A 77 -3.50 -18.13 17.56
C PHE A 77 -2.31 -17.38 16.95
N SER A 78 -1.22 -18.08 16.79
CA SER A 78 0.00 -17.56 16.19
C SER A 78 0.25 -18.24 14.85
N ALA A 79 0.46 -17.45 13.80
CA ALA A 79 0.85 -17.95 12.49
C ALA A 79 2.36 -17.80 12.28
N GLU A 80 2.98 -18.84 11.74
CA GLU A 80 4.37 -18.79 11.29
C GLU A 80 4.51 -17.85 10.10
N ARG A 81 5.69 -17.24 9.94
CA ARG A 81 5.99 -16.40 8.79
C ARG A 81 6.12 -17.23 7.52
N ILE A 82 5.42 -16.80 6.48
CA ILE A 82 5.60 -17.36 5.15
C ILE A 82 7.03 -17.06 4.69
N LYS A 83 7.66 -18.05 4.07
CA LYS A 83 9.02 -17.93 3.52
C LYS A 83 8.96 -17.99 1.99
N HIS A 84 9.82 -17.21 1.35
CA HIS A 84 10.09 -17.27 -0.07
C HIS A 84 11.59 -17.46 -0.27
N ASN A 85 12.00 -18.54 -0.98
CA ASN A 85 13.39 -18.94 -1.17
C ASN A 85 14.16 -19.14 0.17
N GLY A 86 13.50 -19.75 1.17
CA GLY A 86 14.09 -20.03 2.47
C GLY A 86 14.13 -18.86 3.45
N GLU A 87 13.88 -17.65 3.01
CA GLU A 87 13.86 -16.43 3.83
C GLU A 87 12.45 -15.94 4.15
N PRO A 88 12.18 -15.43 5.36
CA PRO A 88 10.88 -14.90 5.71
C PRO A 88 10.49 -13.70 4.83
N ILE A 89 9.23 -13.67 4.40
CA ILE A 89 8.63 -12.49 3.79
C ILE A 89 8.44 -11.42 4.88
N SER A 90 8.90 -10.21 4.60
CA SER A 90 8.74 -9.07 5.51
C SER A 90 8.60 -7.75 4.75
N SER A 91 7.91 -6.78 5.34
CA SER A 91 7.80 -5.43 4.77
C SER A 91 9.18 -4.78 4.55
N THR A 92 10.16 -5.06 5.39
CA THR A 92 11.53 -4.55 5.24
C THR A 92 12.19 -5.11 3.98
N ARG A 93 12.06 -6.42 3.73
CA ARG A 93 12.58 -7.06 2.53
C ARG A 93 11.91 -6.51 1.28
N ILE A 94 10.56 -6.43 1.27
CA ILE A 94 9.81 -5.89 0.13
C ILE A 94 10.23 -4.44 -0.18
N ARG A 95 10.39 -3.57 0.84
CA ARG A 95 10.85 -2.19 0.61
C ARG A 95 12.24 -2.14 0.01
N LYS A 96 13.16 -2.99 0.47
CA LYS A 96 14.52 -3.06 -0.06
C LYS A 96 14.54 -3.45 -1.54
N GLU A 97 13.77 -4.46 -1.94
CA GLU A 97 13.65 -4.87 -3.35
C GLU A 97 12.99 -3.76 -4.20
N LEU A 98 11.98 -3.07 -3.65
CA LEU A 98 11.33 -1.94 -4.32
C LEU A 98 12.30 -0.77 -4.55
N GLU A 99 13.11 -0.42 -3.57
CA GLU A 99 14.15 0.61 -3.67
C GLU A 99 15.27 0.22 -4.64
N ALA A 100 15.55 -1.07 -4.77
CA ALA A 100 16.48 -1.62 -5.74
C ALA A 100 15.92 -1.64 -7.17
N GLY A 101 14.58 -1.56 -7.32
CA GLY A 101 13.88 -1.63 -8.61
C GLY A 101 13.58 -3.05 -9.08
N GLU A 102 13.75 -4.04 -8.21
CA GLU A 102 13.53 -5.46 -8.49
C GLU A 102 12.02 -5.80 -8.37
N ILE A 103 11.23 -5.28 -9.32
CA ILE A 103 9.75 -5.36 -9.26
C ILE A 103 9.25 -6.80 -9.35
N GLU A 104 9.90 -7.68 -10.09
CA GLU A 104 9.54 -9.09 -10.14
C GLU A 104 9.68 -9.74 -8.76
N ALA A 105 10.80 -9.50 -8.07
CA ALA A 105 11.00 -9.98 -6.70
C ALA A 105 9.98 -9.37 -5.72
N VAL A 106 9.61 -8.10 -5.90
CA VAL A 106 8.55 -7.45 -5.12
C VAL A 106 7.20 -8.17 -5.33
N ASN A 107 6.83 -8.47 -6.57
CA ASN A 107 5.58 -9.16 -6.91
C ASN A 107 5.56 -10.58 -6.32
N ASP A 108 6.66 -11.30 -6.41
CA ASP A 108 6.81 -12.65 -5.82
C ASP A 108 6.63 -12.62 -4.30
N LEU A 109 7.23 -11.63 -3.63
CA LEU A 109 7.11 -11.46 -2.18
C LEU A 109 5.72 -11.00 -1.73
N LEU A 110 5.03 -10.21 -2.56
CA LEU A 110 3.66 -9.74 -2.29
C LEU A 110 2.61 -10.82 -2.60
N GLY A 111 2.87 -11.71 -3.57
CA GLY A 111 1.89 -12.63 -4.13
C GLY A 111 0.88 -11.97 -5.09
N TYR A 112 1.12 -10.71 -5.46
CA TYR A 112 0.34 -9.95 -6.44
C TYR A 112 1.21 -8.84 -7.06
N ASN A 113 0.77 -8.29 -8.19
CA ASN A 113 1.50 -7.21 -8.85
C ASN A 113 1.47 -5.92 -8.02
N TYR A 114 2.64 -5.33 -7.80
CA TYR A 114 2.75 -4.04 -7.14
C TYR A 114 1.92 -2.98 -7.88
N THR A 115 1.11 -2.22 -7.16
CA THR A 115 0.11 -1.33 -7.75
C THR A 115 0.27 0.11 -7.27
N ALA A 116 0.28 1.05 -8.20
CA ALA A 116 0.16 2.48 -7.94
C ALA A 116 -1.29 2.94 -8.22
N ARG A 117 -1.85 3.72 -7.31
CA ARG A 117 -3.18 4.33 -7.48
C ARG A 117 -3.09 5.83 -7.22
N GLY A 118 -3.75 6.63 -8.06
CA GLY A 118 -3.77 8.08 -7.91
C GLY A 118 -4.75 8.72 -8.89
N LYS A 119 -4.90 10.02 -8.79
CA LYS A 119 -5.70 10.81 -9.74
C LYS A 119 -4.85 11.15 -10.96
N ILE A 120 -5.47 11.11 -12.15
CA ILE A 120 -4.85 11.67 -13.35
C ILE A 120 -4.92 13.19 -13.24
N VAL A 121 -3.79 13.84 -13.46
CA VAL A 121 -3.67 15.31 -13.40
C VAL A 121 -3.11 15.84 -14.72
N GLY A 122 -3.46 17.08 -15.05
CA GLY A 122 -2.91 17.76 -16.22
C GLY A 122 -1.41 17.90 -16.09
N GLY A 123 -0.66 17.54 -17.17
CA GLY A 123 0.79 17.72 -17.27
C GLY A 123 1.15 18.82 -18.26
N ALA A 124 2.46 19.04 -18.46
CA ALA A 124 2.99 20.02 -19.42
C ALA A 124 2.68 19.69 -20.90
N ARG A 125 1.99 18.58 -21.18
CA ARG A 125 1.56 18.11 -22.51
C ARG A 125 2.70 17.99 -23.55
N LEU A 126 3.97 18.01 -23.11
CA LEU A 126 5.14 17.93 -23.97
C LEU A 126 5.16 16.61 -24.78
N GLY A 127 4.73 15.50 -24.18
CA GLY A 127 4.61 14.22 -24.84
C GLY A 127 3.70 14.25 -26.08
N ARG A 128 2.61 15.04 -26.06
CA ARG A 128 1.71 15.21 -27.22
C ARG A 128 2.43 15.82 -28.42
N THR A 129 3.35 16.78 -28.20
CA THR A 129 4.06 17.46 -29.29
C THR A 129 5.07 16.58 -30.02
N ILE A 130 5.51 15.51 -29.35
CA ILE A 130 6.49 14.56 -29.88
C ILE A 130 5.87 13.18 -30.23
N GLY A 131 4.54 13.07 -30.20
CA GLY A 131 3.82 11.84 -30.58
C GLY A 131 3.71 10.77 -29.46
N PHE A 132 4.13 11.10 -28.24
CA PHE A 132 4.07 10.19 -27.06
C PHE A 132 3.27 10.80 -25.91
N PRO A 133 1.94 10.93 -26.05
CA PRO A 133 1.13 11.49 -25.00
C PRO A 133 1.17 10.63 -23.76
N THR A 134 1.28 11.27 -22.58
CA THR A 134 1.38 10.60 -21.28
C THR A 134 0.27 11.02 -20.35
N LEU A 135 -0.19 10.08 -19.52
CA LEU A 135 -1.03 10.32 -18.36
C LEU A 135 -0.12 10.62 -17.17
N ASN A 136 -0.35 11.72 -16.47
CA ASN A 136 0.36 12.04 -15.25
C ASN A 136 -0.46 11.56 -14.06
N LEU A 137 0.08 10.62 -13.30
CA LEU A 137 -0.58 10.11 -12.10
C LEU A 137 -0.07 10.86 -10.87
N GLN A 138 -0.97 11.53 -10.16
CA GLN A 138 -0.67 12.07 -8.84
C GLN A 138 -0.62 10.90 -7.84
N TRP A 139 0.58 10.43 -7.57
CA TRP A 139 0.85 9.29 -6.72
C TRP A 139 1.91 9.62 -5.67
N GLN A 140 1.56 9.38 -4.41
CA GLN A 140 2.45 9.61 -3.28
C GLN A 140 2.64 8.28 -2.53
N PRO A 141 3.61 7.46 -2.95
CA PRO A 141 3.88 6.18 -2.29
C PRO A 141 4.52 6.40 -0.91
N GLU A 142 4.16 5.55 0.05
CA GLU A 142 4.82 5.50 1.36
C GLU A 142 6.25 4.95 1.26
N CYS A 143 6.54 4.14 0.25
CA CYS A 143 7.86 3.63 -0.09
C CYS A 143 8.14 3.95 -1.55
N LEU A 144 9.24 4.67 -1.79
CA LEU A 144 9.62 5.11 -3.12
C LEU A 144 10.27 3.97 -3.89
N PRO A 145 9.71 3.54 -5.03
CA PRO A 145 10.42 2.64 -5.92
C PRO A 145 11.64 3.35 -6.52
N ARG A 146 12.58 2.59 -7.04
CA ARG A 146 13.70 3.14 -7.79
C ARG A 146 13.20 3.98 -8.96
N TYR A 147 13.83 5.11 -9.22
CA TYR A 147 13.56 5.90 -10.42
C TYR A 147 13.92 5.09 -11.66
N GLY A 148 13.03 5.10 -12.64
CA GLY A 148 13.23 4.32 -13.85
C GLY A 148 11.99 4.22 -14.72
N VAL A 149 12.12 3.37 -15.72
CA VAL A 149 11.05 3.07 -16.68
C VAL A 149 10.55 1.67 -16.42
N TYR A 150 9.23 1.52 -16.33
CA TYR A 150 8.55 0.29 -15.97
C TYR A 150 7.53 -0.08 -17.05
N LEU A 151 7.45 -1.36 -17.37
CA LEU A 151 6.32 -1.90 -18.12
C LEU A 151 5.14 -2.05 -17.15
N VAL A 152 3.99 -1.53 -17.53
CA VAL A 152 2.81 -1.49 -16.65
C VAL A 152 1.56 -1.95 -17.38
N SER A 153 0.67 -2.59 -16.63
CA SER A 153 -0.74 -2.72 -17.00
C SER A 153 -1.54 -1.73 -16.17
N PHE A 154 -2.39 -0.96 -16.79
CA PHE A 154 -3.19 0.05 -16.11
C PHE A 154 -4.64 0.03 -16.57
N ARG A 155 -5.53 0.51 -15.72
CA ARG A 155 -6.95 0.68 -16.01
C ARG A 155 -7.53 1.84 -15.21
N GLU A 156 -8.61 2.40 -15.69
CA GLU A 156 -9.43 3.34 -14.93
C GLU A 156 -10.17 2.63 -13.80
N THR A 157 -10.39 3.32 -12.69
CA THR A 157 -11.15 2.77 -11.57
C THR A 157 -12.59 2.47 -12.01
N GLY A 158 -13.05 1.24 -11.78
CA GLY A 158 -14.36 0.76 -12.23
C GLY A 158 -14.39 0.17 -13.64
N SER A 159 -13.32 0.28 -14.42
CA SER A 159 -13.20 -0.39 -15.72
C SER A 159 -12.65 -1.80 -15.55
N GLU A 160 -13.16 -2.75 -16.34
CA GLU A 160 -12.62 -4.10 -16.46
C GLU A 160 -11.52 -4.20 -17.54
N VAL A 161 -11.37 -3.14 -18.35
CA VAL A 161 -10.44 -3.13 -19.50
C VAL A 161 -9.05 -2.74 -19.03
N TRP A 162 -8.11 -3.66 -19.11
CA TRP A 162 -6.68 -3.42 -18.88
C TRP A 162 -5.98 -3.01 -20.16
N GLN A 163 -5.08 -2.07 -20.02
CA GLN A 163 -4.23 -1.56 -21.09
C GLN A 163 -2.77 -1.71 -20.70
N VAL A 164 -1.90 -1.85 -21.70
CA VAL A 164 -0.45 -1.95 -21.51
C VAL A 164 0.19 -0.60 -21.81
N GLY A 165 1.16 -0.23 -21.01
CA GLY A 165 1.88 1.01 -21.16
C GLY A 165 3.29 0.97 -20.60
N VAL A 166 3.99 2.05 -20.82
CA VAL A 166 5.32 2.31 -20.24
C VAL A 166 5.18 3.47 -19.27
N ALA A 167 5.57 3.25 -18.03
CA ALA A 167 5.56 4.25 -16.97
C ALA A 167 6.98 4.74 -16.69
N ASN A 168 7.15 6.05 -16.68
CA ASN A 168 8.37 6.70 -16.21
C ASN A 168 8.13 7.24 -14.80
N TYR A 169 8.90 6.74 -13.83
CA TYR A 169 8.89 7.25 -12.45
C TYR A 169 10.19 8.01 -12.17
N GLY A 170 10.06 9.26 -11.82
CA GLY A 170 11.22 10.11 -11.55
C GLY A 170 10.88 11.57 -11.29
N VAL A 171 11.91 12.37 -11.05
CA VAL A 171 11.78 13.82 -10.87
C VAL A 171 11.92 14.56 -12.20
N LYS A 172 11.12 15.61 -12.40
CA LYS A 172 11.22 16.44 -13.59
C LYS A 172 12.45 17.33 -13.50
N PRO A 173 13.37 17.30 -14.48
CA PRO A 173 14.62 18.07 -14.44
C PRO A 173 14.42 19.59 -14.52
N THR A 174 13.23 20.05 -14.91
CA THR A 174 12.90 21.47 -15.13
C THR A 174 12.42 22.23 -13.89
N VAL A 175 12.30 21.55 -12.73
CA VAL A 175 11.84 22.18 -11.47
C VAL A 175 13.03 22.39 -10.54
N ALA A 176 13.04 23.52 -9.79
CA ALA A 176 14.09 23.80 -8.81
C ALA A 176 14.23 22.66 -7.80
N LYS A 177 15.46 22.31 -7.39
CA LYS A 177 15.76 21.13 -6.56
C LYS A 177 14.95 21.04 -5.26
N ALA A 178 14.47 22.17 -4.72
CA ALA A 178 13.71 22.22 -3.48
C ALA A 178 12.25 21.74 -3.62
N ASP A 179 11.68 21.76 -4.83
CA ASP A 179 10.27 21.47 -5.11
C ASP A 179 10.07 20.22 -5.99
N GLN A 180 11.11 19.39 -6.11
CA GLN A 180 11.08 18.20 -6.96
C GLN A 180 10.27 17.07 -6.28
N VAL A 181 8.98 16.97 -6.63
CA VAL A 181 8.14 15.83 -6.29
C VAL A 181 8.25 14.80 -7.42
N PRO A 182 8.55 13.52 -7.12
CA PRO A 182 8.54 12.47 -8.13
C PRO A 182 7.18 12.37 -8.79
N ALA A 183 7.16 12.18 -10.10
CA ALA A 183 5.96 11.99 -10.88
C ALA A 183 5.96 10.60 -11.53
N LEU A 184 4.79 10.00 -11.67
CA LEU A 184 4.58 8.79 -12.44
C LEU A 184 3.85 9.17 -13.73
N GLU A 185 4.54 9.07 -14.84
CA GLU A 185 4.01 9.37 -16.16
C GLU A 185 3.83 8.08 -16.96
N VAL A 186 2.60 7.78 -17.40
CA VAL A 186 2.27 6.55 -18.13
C VAL A 186 1.97 6.87 -19.58
N HIS A 187 2.66 6.23 -20.50
CA HIS A 187 2.38 6.23 -21.94
C HIS A 187 1.69 4.93 -22.31
N ALA A 188 0.46 5.03 -22.86
CA ALA A 188 -0.27 3.88 -23.39
C ALA A 188 0.30 3.42 -24.72
N LEU A 189 0.59 2.12 -24.89
CA LEU A 189 1.19 1.60 -26.12
C LEU A 189 0.18 1.42 -27.25
N ASP A 190 -1.08 1.09 -26.95
CA ASP A 190 -2.07 0.66 -27.95
C ASP A 190 -3.32 1.54 -28.04
N THR A 191 -3.37 2.73 -27.42
CA THR A 191 -4.65 3.48 -27.35
C THR A 191 -4.51 4.96 -27.68
N THR A 192 -5.13 5.35 -28.77
CA THR A 192 -5.49 6.75 -29.07
C THR A 192 -6.67 7.25 -28.21
N CYS A 193 -7.49 6.37 -27.64
CA CYS A 193 -8.78 6.70 -27.01
C CYS A 193 -8.64 7.35 -25.61
N LEU A 194 -7.69 6.93 -24.77
CA LEU A 194 -7.50 7.53 -23.41
C LEU A 194 -6.98 8.96 -23.44
N LEU A 195 -6.45 9.39 -24.57
CA LEU A 195 -5.87 10.72 -24.73
C LEU A 195 -6.92 11.81 -24.91
N TYR A 196 -8.14 11.41 -25.23
CA TYR A 196 -9.29 12.32 -25.34
C TYR A 196 -10.02 12.52 -24.01
N THR A 197 -9.95 11.54 -23.08
CA THR A 197 -10.59 11.65 -21.76
C THR A 197 -9.80 12.51 -20.78
N SER A 198 -8.52 12.86 -21.07
CA SER A 198 -7.75 13.78 -20.24
C SER A 198 -8.21 15.25 -20.36
N ASP A 199 -9.08 15.58 -21.30
CA ASP A 199 -9.75 16.89 -21.38
C ASP A 199 -10.93 16.96 -20.38
N ALA A 200 -11.41 15.82 -19.86
CA ALA A 200 -12.45 15.76 -18.83
C ALA A 200 -11.94 16.10 -17.42
N ALA A 201 -10.63 16.30 -17.22
CA ALA A 201 -10.09 16.77 -15.95
C ALA A 201 -10.36 18.27 -15.69
N ASP A 202 -10.87 19.00 -16.68
CA ASP A 202 -11.33 20.39 -16.54
C ASP A 202 -12.83 20.49 -16.16
N ASP A 203 -13.56 19.37 -16.04
CA ASP A 203 -14.97 19.31 -15.64
C ASP A 203 -15.16 18.95 -14.13
N GLU A 204 -14.33 19.45 -13.23
CA GLU A 204 -14.58 19.41 -11.76
C GLU A 204 -15.67 20.39 -11.30
N GLU A 205 -16.55 20.86 -12.17
CA GLU A 205 -17.79 21.57 -11.82
C GLU A 205 -19.02 20.88 -12.40
N ARG A 206 -19.32 19.66 -11.94
CA ARG A 206 -20.71 19.15 -11.96
C ARG A 206 -20.88 18.01 -10.96
N VAL A 207 -21.42 18.41 -9.77
CA VAL A 207 -22.27 17.70 -8.78
C VAL A 207 -21.95 16.24 -8.50
#